data_9770d4bdb70cea2a2d79be1b247d24a5
#
_entry.id   9770d4bdb70cea2a2d79be1b247d24a5
#
_cell.length_a   1.000
_cell.length_b   1.000
_cell.length_c   1.000
_cell.angle_alpha   90.00
_cell.angle_beta   90.00
_cell.angle_gamma   90.00
#
_symmetry.space_group_name_H-M   'P 1'
#
loop_
_entity.id
_entity.type
_entity.pdbx_description
1 polymer ?
#
loop_
_entity_poly.entity_id
_entity_poly.type
_entity_poly.pdbx_seq_one_letter_code
_entity_poly.pdbx_strand_id
1 'polypeptide(L)' 'MTIDDARAHLMRLGAERLDAREAGVPQASDYIERLNAAIEDAHAEYTLAAVTEIAVLRRGLRRPLAA' A
#
# COMPACT_ATOMS: atom_id res chain seq x y z
N MET A 1 -0.93 10.16 5.67
CA MET A 1 -0.94 8.70 5.88
C MET A 1 0.47 8.22 6.11
N THR A 2 0.70 7.49 7.20
CA THR A 2 2.02 6.93 7.47
C THR A 2 2.23 5.67 6.64
N ILE A 3 3.50 5.23 6.55
CA ILE A 3 3.82 3.99 5.84
C ILE A 3 3.14 2.79 6.50
N ASP A 4 3.01 2.78 7.82
CA ASP A 4 2.35 1.69 8.54
C ASP A 4 0.85 1.66 8.24
N ASP A 5 0.21 2.83 8.17
CA ASP A 5 -1.20 2.93 7.80
C ASP A 5 -1.44 2.46 6.37
N ALA A 6 -0.56 2.85 5.45
CA ALA A 6 -0.65 2.45 4.06
C ALA A 6 -0.46 0.94 3.91
N ARG A 7 0.49 0.37 4.65
CA ARG A 7 0.71 -1.08 4.67
C ARG A 7 -0.51 -1.83 5.19
N ALA A 8 -1.06 -1.38 6.31
CA ALA A 8 -2.22 -2.02 6.92
C ALA A 8 -3.42 -1.98 5.99
N HIS A 9 -3.63 -0.85 5.32
CA HIS A 9 -4.71 -0.72 4.34
C HIS A 9 -4.54 -1.70 3.18
N LEU A 10 -3.34 -1.79 2.62
CA LEU A 10 -3.04 -2.72 1.54
C LEU A 10 -3.25 -4.17 1.98
N MET A 11 -2.81 -4.52 3.17
CA MET A 11 -2.97 -5.87 3.70
C MET A 11 -4.44 -6.25 3.91
N ARG A 12 -5.26 -5.31 4.40
CA ARG A 12 -6.70 -5.54 4.57
C ARG A 12 -7.38 -5.80 3.22
N LEU A 13 -7.03 -5.02 2.20
CA LEU A 13 -7.59 -5.22 0.86
C LEU A 13 -7.17 -6.56 0.26
N GLY A 14 -5.91 -6.95 0.46
CA GLY A 14 -5.42 -8.26 0.02
C GLY A 14 -6.14 -9.42 0.71
N ALA A 15 -6.39 -9.29 2.02
CA ALA A 15 -7.13 -10.29 2.77
C ALA A 15 -8.58 -10.38 2.29
N GLU A 16 -9.21 -9.25 2.02
CA GLU A 16 -10.57 -9.21 1.50
C GLU A 16 -10.67 -9.91 0.14
N ARG A 17 -9.67 -9.69 -0.72
CA ARG A 17 -9.64 -10.35 -2.03
C ARG A 17 -9.48 -11.87 -1.88
N LEU A 18 -8.64 -12.31 -0.95
CA LEU A 18 -8.46 -13.73 -0.68
C LEU A 18 -9.75 -14.35 -0.15
N ASP A 19 -10.42 -13.68 0.79
CA ASP A 19 -11.71 -14.13 1.33
C ASP A 19 -12.76 -14.27 0.22
N ALA A 20 -12.82 -13.30 -0.68
CA ALA A 20 -13.74 -13.33 -1.81
C ALA A 20 -13.46 -14.53 -2.72
N ARG A 21 -12.19 -14.81 -2.97
CA ARG A 21 -11.77 -15.96 -3.79
C ARG A 21 -12.19 -17.26 -3.12
N GLU A 22 -11.96 -17.39 -1.83
CA GLU A 22 -12.32 -18.58 -1.06
C GLU A 22 -13.84 -18.77 -0.99
N ALA A 23 -14.59 -17.68 -1.00
CA ALA A 23 -16.05 -17.70 -1.03
C ALA A 23 -16.62 -18.01 -2.43
N GLY A 24 -15.75 -18.15 -3.44
CA GLY A 24 -16.18 -18.49 -4.79
C GLY A 24 -16.66 -17.31 -5.63
N VAL A 25 -16.34 -16.07 -5.24
CA VAL A 25 -16.71 -14.89 -6.02
C VAL A 25 -15.99 -14.92 -7.38
N PRO A 26 -16.71 -14.79 -8.51
CA PRO A 26 -16.07 -14.82 -9.82
C PRO A 26 -15.07 -13.69 -10.00
N GLN A 27 -13.93 -14.00 -10.59
CA GLN A 27 -12.86 -13.03 -10.83
C GLN A 27 -13.29 -11.89 -11.76
N ALA A 28 -14.25 -12.14 -12.63
CA ALA A 28 -14.75 -11.14 -13.56
C ALA A 28 -15.89 -10.29 -12.98
N SER A 29 -16.22 -10.46 -11.71
CA SER A 29 -17.31 -9.69 -11.10
C SER A 29 -16.89 -8.22 -10.91
N ASP A 30 -17.86 -7.33 -10.91
CA ASP A 30 -17.64 -5.92 -10.66
C ASP A 30 -16.99 -5.67 -9.28
N TYR A 31 -17.39 -6.50 -8.31
CA TYR A 31 -16.83 -6.43 -6.97
C TYR A 31 -15.32 -6.67 -7.00
N ILE A 32 -14.88 -7.73 -7.67
CA ILE A 32 -13.45 -8.06 -7.77
C ILE A 32 -12.71 -7.00 -8.58
N GLU A 33 -13.29 -6.47 -9.64
CA GLU A 33 -12.67 -5.40 -10.43
C GLU A 33 -12.45 -4.15 -9.58
N ARG A 34 -13.45 -3.75 -8.79
CA ARG A 34 -13.31 -2.61 -7.89
C ARG A 34 -12.27 -2.87 -6.79
N LEU A 35 -12.26 -4.09 -6.28
CA LEU A 35 -11.29 -4.48 -5.26
C LEU A 35 -9.86 -4.46 -5.80
N ASN A 36 -9.66 -4.94 -7.02
CA ASN A 36 -8.35 -4.89 -7.66
C ASN A 36 -7.89 -3.45 -7.89
N ALA A 37 -8.79 -2.57 -8.31
CA ALA A 37 -8.47 -1.15 -8.48
C ALA A 37 -8.09 -0.51 -7.15
N ALA A 38 -8.81 -0.83 -6.08
CA ALA A 38 -8.51 -0.33 -4.73
C ALA A 38 -7.14 -0.84 -4.25
N ILE A 39 -6.79 -2.08 -4.58
CA ILE A 39 -5.49 -2.66 -4.23
C ILE A 39 -4.37 -1.94 -4.99
N GLU A 40 -4.56 -1.64 -6.26
CA GLU A 40 -3.58 -0.88 -7.04
C GLU A 40 -3.37 0.51 -6.44
N ASP A 41 -4.45 1.19 -6.08
CA ASP A 41 -4.37 2.52 -5.45
C ASP A 41 -3.65 2.45 -4.10
N ALA A 42 -3.99 1.46 -3.29
CA ALA A 42 -3.36 1.27 -1.98
C ALA A 42 -1.87 0.93 -2.13
N HIS A 43 -1.52 0.16 -3.15
CA HIS A 43 -0.12 -0.16 -3.44
C HIS A 43 0.66 1.09 -3.83
N ALA A 44 0.07 1.96 -4.65
CA ALA A 44 0.68 3.22 -5.03
C ALA A 44 0.86 4.15 -3.83
N GLU A 45 -0.12 4.21 -2.94
CA GLU A 45 -0.03 4.98 -1.70
C GLU A 45 1.09 4.46 -0.80
N TYR A 46 1.19 3.15 -0.67
CA TYR A 46 2.25 2.53 0.11
C TYR A 46 3.63 2.85 -0.47
N THR A 47 3.78 2.74 -1.78
CA THR A 47 5.03 3.03 -2.47
C THR A 47 5.42 4.49 -2.27
N LEU A 48 4.46 5.41 -2.40
CA LEU A 48 4.71 6.84 -2.20
C LEU A 48 5.13 7.12 -0.76
N ALA A 49 4.45 6.52 0.22
CA ALA A 49 4.79 6.70 1.63
C ALA A 49 6.19 6.16 1.93
N ALA A 50 6.56 5.02 1.36
CA ALA A 50 7.88 4.42 1.54
C ALA A 50 8.98 5.30 0.93
N VAL A 51 8.75 5.80 -0.28
CA VAL A 51 9.71 6.70 -0.95
C VAL A 51 9.89 7.99 -0.17
N THR A 52 8.79 8.55 0.33
CA THR A 52 8.82 9.78 1.13
C THR A 52 9.62 9.58 2.41
N GLU A 53 9.40 8.46 3.10
CA GLU A 53 10.12 8.15 4.33
C GLU A 53 11.61 7.95 4.07
N ILE A 54 11.97 7.25 2.99
CA ILE A 54 13.37 7.07 2.60
C ILE A 54 14.01 8.42 2.31
N ALA A 55 13.30 9.31 1.61
CA ALA A 55 13.82 10.63 1.30
C ALA A 55 14.08 11.46 2.57
N VAL A 56 13.19 11.37 3.55
CA VAL A 56 13.34 12.03 4.83
C VAL A 56 14.56 11.48 5.58
N LEU A 57 14.71 10.16 5.61
CA LEU A 57 15.85 9.51 6.26
C LEU A 57 17.17 9.88 5.59
N ARG A 58 17.20 9.89 4.26
CA ARG A 58 18.39 10.30 3.52
C ARG A 58 18.77 11.75 3.80
N ARG A 59 17.76 12.62 3.91
CA ARG A 59 17.98 14.02 4.22
C ARG A 59 18.61 14.17 5.61
N GLY A 60 18.17 13.38 6.57
CA GLY A 60 18.75 13.33 7.90
C GLY A 60 20.17 12.84 7.91
N LEU A 61 20.48 11.83 7.11
CA LEU A 61 21.83 11.26 7.00
C LEU A 61 22.81 12.17 6.24
N ARG A 62 22.29 13.01 5.35
CA ARG A 62 23.10 13.94 4.56
C ARG A 62 23.42 15.24 5.30
N ARG A 63 22.82 15.48 6.44
CA ARG A 63 23.18 16.63 7.22
C ARG A 63 24.67 16.53 7.53
N PRO A 64 25.46 17.51 7.09
CA PRO A 64 26.86 17.51 7.46
C PRO A 64 26.89 17.42 8.97
N LEU A 65 27.52 16.38 9.45
CA LEU A 65 27.94 16.35 10.82
C LEU A 65 28.76 17.62 10.98
N ALA A 66 28.12 18.65 11.41
CA ALA A 66 28.65 19.97 11.59
C ALA A 66 30.13 19.92 11.85
N ALA A 67 30.83 20.10 10.80
CA ALA A 67 32.20 20.40 11.04
C ALA A 67 32.37 21.47 12.05
#